data_07eff5b7283f8cfd38c7620c2ee806f5
#
_entry.id   07eff5b7283f8cfd38c7620c2ee806f5
#
_cell.length_a   1.000
_cell.length_b   1.000
_cell.length_c   1.000
_cell.angle_alpha   90.00
_cell.angle_beta   90.00
_cell.angle_gamma   90.00
#
_symmetry.space_group_name_H-M   'P 1'
#
loop_
_entity.id
_entity.type
_entity.pdbx_description
1 polymer ?
#
loop_
_entity_poly.entity_id
_entity_poly.type
_entity_poly.pdbx_seq_one_letter_code
_entity_poly.pdbx_strand_id
1 'polypeptide(L)'
;MCTVTYIPLGNSDFILTSSRDIPFSRERAEHPRIMEEDGVELCYPKDGKAGGTWIGVSEKKRLICLLNGGFEYHTSRTKYAKSRGLIVKELLKTNDLNEGFQKVDLENVEQFTLTIVDWHKELELIEFVWDGTKKHIKSMLQDPHIWSSSTLYDKSVKKLRRDWFSKWQKDNVILSLSTPLKTSSVEGSQKSILDFHHNAGMGDAFIDVMMNRGLGGTVSITSIKKENNQLSMYYEDVFTKEKSVIQIS
;
A
#
# COMPACT_ATOMS: atom_id res chain seq x y z
N MET A 1 0.66 0.18 -9.12
CA MET A 1 1.03 0.36 -7.71
C MET A 1 2.37 -0.25 -7.53
N CYS A 2 3.29 0.44 -6.89
CA CYS A 2 4.65 0.09 -7.20
C CYS A 2 5.60 -0.02 -6.03
N THR A 3 5.35 0.68 -4.94
CA THR A 3 6.11 0.51 -3.70
C THR A 3 5.17 0.62 -2.52
N VAL A 4 5.26 -0.35 -1.62
CA VAL A 4 4.53 -0.35 -0.35
C VAL A 4 5.55 -0.60 0.75
N THR A 5 5.46 0.17 1.83
CA THR A 5 6.24 -0.05 3.05
C THR A 5 5.31 -0.27 4.24
N TYR A 6 5.71 -1.16 5.13
CA TYR A 6 5.06 -1.39 6.41
C TYR A 6 6.05 -1.19 7.54
N ILE A 7 5.67 -0.42 8.54
CA ILE A 7 6.48 -0.13 9.74
C ILE A 7 5.64 -0.45 10.97
N PRO A 8 5.97 -1.48 11.74
CA PRO A 8 5.35 -1.71 13.03
C PRO A 8 5.83 -0.66 14.03
N LEU A 9 4.93 -0.14 14.85
CA LEU A 9 5.20 0.83 15.91
C LEU A 9 5.12 0.21 17.32
N GLY A 10 4.83 -1.09 17.40
CA GLY A 10 4.53 -1.78 18.66
C GLY A 10 3.06 -1.63 19.09
N ASN A 11 2.61 -2.44 20.07
CA ASN A 11 1.25 -2.39 20.64
C ASN A 11 0.12 -2.44 19.58
N SER A 12 0.29 -3.21 18.53
CA SER A 12 -0.64 -3.29 17.39
C SER A 12 -0.78 -1.97 16.59
N ASP A 13 0.17 -1.07 16.71
CA ASP A 13 0.26 0.16 15.94
C ASP A 13 1.19 0.01 14.75
N PHE A 14 0.89 0.73 13.67
CA PHE A 14 1.64 0.59 12.43
C PHE A 14 1.50 1.81 11.52
N ILE A 15 2.42 1.90 10.54
CA ILE A 15 2.29 2.77 9.38
C ILE A 15 2.41 1.89 8.13
N LEU A 16 1.49 2.04 7.18
CA LEU A 16 1.60 1.48 5.85
C LEU A 16 1.53 2.60 4.83
N THR A 17 2.57 2.73 4.00
CA THR A 17 2.67 3.78 2.99
C THR A 17 2.79 3.17 1.60
N SER A 18 2.09 3.74 0.64
CA SER A 18 2.04 3.27 -0.75
C SER A 18 2.29 4.41 -1.73
N SER A 19 3.24 4.24 -2.65
CA SER A 19 3.38 5.04 -3.86
C SER A 19 2.54 4.41 -4.98
N ARG A 20 1.77 5.23 -5.71
CA ARG A 20 0.98 4.79 -6.85
C ARG A 20 1.67 5.20 -8.16
N ASP A 21 2.23 4.24 -8.87
CA ASP A 21 2.83 4.47 -10.18
C ASP A 21 1.91 3.96 -11.27
N ILE A 22 1.52 4.83 -12.19
CA ILE A 22 0.61 4.54 -13.30
C ILE A 22 0.98 5.38 -14.52
N PRO A 23 0.47 5.05 -15.72
CA PRO A 23 0.56 5.93 -16.87
C PRO A 23 -0.09 7.29 -16.59
N PHE A 24 0.55 8.38 -17.01
CA PHE A 24 0.03 9.73 -16.79
C PHE A 24 -1.26 10.02 -17.58
N SER A 25 -1.54 9.22 -18.61
CA SER A 25 -2.80 9.25 -19.36
C SER A 25 -3.99 8.64 -18.62
N ARG A 26 -3.74 7.96 -17.45
CA ARG A 26 -4.84 7.41 -16.65
C ARG A 26 -5.58 8.53 -15.95
N GLU A 27 -6.92 8.44 -15.96
CA GLU A 27 -7.78 9.32 -15.20
C GLU A 27 -7.33 9.43 -13.73
N ARG A 28 -7.36 10.64 -13.19
CA ARG A 28 -6.95 10.91 -11.82
C ARG A 28 -7.90 10.23 -10.84
N ALA A 29 -7.36 9.91 -9.68
CA ALA A 29 -8.17 9.39 -8.60
C ALA A 29 -8.98 10.50 -7.93
N GLU A 30 -10.17 10.15 -7.45
CA GLU A 30 -10.85 10.97 -6.45
C GLU A 30 -10.08 10.88 -5.14
N HIS A 31 -9.99 12.01 -4.41
CA HIS A 31 -9.38 12.04 -3.09
C HIS A 31 -10.08 11.06 -2.14
N PRO A 32 -9.36 10.51 -1.16
CA PRO A 32 -9.96 9.58 -0.21
C PRO A 32 -11.08 10.25 0.57
N ARG A 33 -12.12 9.48 0.82
CA ARG A 33 -13.25 9.86 1.66
C ARG A 33 -13.84 8.61 2.31
N ILE A 34 -14.59 8.83 3.39
CA ILE A 34 -15.37 7.78 4.03
C ILE A 34 -16.64 7.58 3.22
N MET A 35 -16.96 6.34 2.89
CA MET A 35 -18.13 5.94 2.11
C MET A 35 -18.71 4.65 2.65
N GLU A 36 -20.03 4.55 2.65
CA GLU A 36 -20.72 3.30 2.94
C GLU A 36 -20.95 2.52 1.65
N GLU A 37 -20.56 1.25 1.64
CA GLU A 37 -20.77 0.33 0.54
C GLU A 37 -21.28 -1.02 1.07
N ASP A 38 -22.44 -1.43 0.63
CA ASP A 38 -23.08 -2.68 1.05
C ASP A 38 -23.21 -2.79 2.58
N GLY A 39 -23.47 -1.66 3.26
CA GLY A 39 -23.61 -1.58 4.71
C GLY A 39 -22.28 -1.67 5.47
N VAL A 40 -21.15 -1.41 4.81
CA VAL A 40 -19.80 -1.37 5.42
C VAL A 40 -19.16 -0.03 5.13
N GLU A 41 -18.65 0.63 6.18
CA GLU A 41 -17.89 1.86 6.04
C GLU A 41 -16.46 1.58 5.56
N LEU A 42 -16.08 2.26 4.48
CA LEU A 42 -14.77 2.19 3.86
C LEU A 42 -14.18 3.59 3.71
N CYS A 43 -12.86 3.71 3.91
CA CYS A 43 -12.11 4.92 3.57
C CYS A 43 -11.05 4.59 2.52
N TYR A 44 -11.12 5.21 1.33
CA TYR A 44 -10.17 4.96 0.25
C TYR A 44 -10.18 6.06 -0.82
N PRO A 45 -9.05 6.28 -1.54
CA PRO A 45 -9.03 7.04 -2.79
C PRO A 45 -9.60 6.18 -3.92
N LYS A 46 -10.54 6.72 -4.71
CA LYS A 46 -11.21 5.98 -5.78
C LYS A 46 -10.49 6.14 -7.11
N ASP A 47 -10.22 5.05 -7.80
CA ASP A 47 -9.68 5.07 -9.17
C ASP A 47 -10.74 5.58 -10.15
N GLY A 48 -10.47 6.70 -10.83
CA GLY A 48 -11.43 7.35 -11.72
C GLY A 48 -11.90 6.45 -12.86
N LYS A 49 -10.98 5.66 -13.45
CA LYS A 49 -11.31 4.81 -14.59
C LYS A 49 -12.05 3.52 -14.21
N ALA A 50 -11.62 2.85 -13.15
CA ALA A 50 -12.09 1.50 -12.81
C ALA A 50 -13.08 1.46 -11.64
N GLY A 51 -13.29 2.58 -10.93
CA GLY A 51 -14.20 2.68 -9.79
C GLY A 51 -13.79 1.87 -8.55
N GLY A 52 -12.68 1.15 -8.62
CA GLY A 52 -12.06 0.42 -7.50
C GLY A 52 -11.06 1.26 -6.74
N THR A 53 -10.28 0.62 -5.89
CA THR A 53 -9.17 1.27 -5.17
C THR A 53 -7.92 0.41 -5.16
N TRP A 54 -6.79 1.03 -4.85
CA TRP A 54 -5.52 0.33 -4.65
C TRP A 54 -5.12 0.25 -3.19
N ILE A 55 -5.74 1.05 -2.34
CA ILE A 55 -5.51 1.07 -0.91
C ILE A 55 -6.78 1.55 -0.22
N GLY A 56 -7.15 0.89 0.84
CA GLY A 56 -8.33 1.29 1.61
C GLY A 56 -8.34 0.66 2.98
N VAL A 57 -9.14 1.27 3.84
CA VAL A 57 -9.42 0.83 5.21
C VAL A 57 -10.90 0.58 5.37
N SER A 58 -11.26 -0.39 6.18
CA SER A 58 -12.62 -0.77 6.52
C SER A 58 -12.88 -0.66 8.03
N GLU A 59 -14.12 -0.36 8.42
CA GLU A 59 -14.63 -0.50 9.81
C GLU A 59 -14.42 -1.91 10.38
N LYS A 60 -14.22 -2.93 9.51
CA LYS A 60 -13.88 -4.30 9.90
C LYS A 60 -12.46 -4.42 10.48
N LYS A 61 -11.81 -3.28 10.78
CA LYS A 61 -10.42 -3.20 11.27
C LYS A 61 -9.44 -3.86 10.33
N ARG A 62 -9.52 -3.49 9.06
CA ARG A 62 -8.70 -4.05 7.99
C ARG A 62 -8.23 -2.97 7.02
N LEU A 63 -6.96 -3.07 6.66
CA LEU A 63 -6.33 -2.29 5.61
C LEU A 63 -5.85 -3.25 4.51
N ILE A 64 -6.12 -2.91 3.27
CA ILE A 64 -5.62 -3.66 2.11
C ILE A 64 -4.94 -2.70 1.14
N CYS A 65 -3.73 -3.07 0.71
CA CYS A 65 -2.99 -2.36 -0.33
C CYS A 65 -2.62 -3.32 -1.47
N LEU A 66 -2.85 -2.90 -2.70
CA LEU A 66 -2.67 -3.65 -3.93
C LEU A 66 -1.37 -3.28 -4.63
N LEU A 67 -0.60 -4.27 -5.05
CA LEU A 67 0.49 -4.14 -6.03
C LEU A 67 0.16 -4.92 -7.30
N ASN A 68 0.54 -4.36 -8.45
CA ASN A 68 0.39 -5.04 -9.73
C ASN A 68 1.39 -6.18 -9.87
N GLY A 69 0.91 -7.32 -10.37
CA GLY A 69 1.67 -8.53 -10.59
C GLY A 69 1.79 -9.43 -9.36
N GLY A 70 2.06 -10.69 -9.65
CA GLY A 70 2.36 -11.72 -8.67
C GLY A 70 3.87 -11.78 -8.35
N PHE A 71 4.45 -12.97 -8.44
CA PHE A 71 5.87 -13.19 -8.12
C PHE A 71 6.82 -12.62 -9.18
N GLU A 72 6.45 -12.74 -10.46
CA GLU A 72 7.29 -12.37 -11.59
C GLU A 72 6.56 -11.46 -12.57
N TYR A 73 7.32 -10.91 -13.52
CA TYR A 73 6.76 -10.12 -14.61
C TYR A 73 5.82 -10.98 -15.45
N HIS A 74 4.71 -10.40 -15.85
CA HIS A 74 3.81 -10.97 -16.86
C HIS A 74 3.33 -9.88 -17.81
N THR A 75 2.99 -10.27 -19.02
CA THR A 75 2.36 -9.38 -19.99
C THR A 75 0.87 -9.32 -19.73
N SER A 76 0.33 -8.10 -19.54
CA SER A 76 -1.11 -7.88 -19.37
C SER A 76 -1.86 -8.27 -20.65
N ARG A 77 -3.02 -8.93 -20.48
CA ARG A 77 -3.97 -9.19 -21.57
C ARG A 77 -4.79 -7.94 -21.88
N THR A 78 -5.43 -7.92 -23.01
CA THR A 78 -6.30 -6.82 -23.43
C THR A 78 -7.58 -6.69 -22.61
N LYS A 79 -8.06 -7.81 -22.03
CA LYS A 79 -9.31 -7.86 -21.26
C LYS A 79 -9.20 -8.86 -20.11
N TYR A 80 -9.71 -8.45 -18.96
CA TYR A 80 -9.90 -9.26 -17.76
C TYR A 80 -11.36 -9.17 -17.30
N ALA A 81 -11.82 -10.14 -16.54
CA ALA A 81 -13.20 -10.22 -16.05
C ALA A 81 -13.51 -9.11 -15.04
N LYS A 82 -12.55 -8.81 -14.17
CA LYS A 82 -12.72 -7.87 -13.06
C LYS A 82 -11.45 -7.04 -12.82
N SER A 83 -11.61 -5.79 -12.45
CA SER A 83 -10.50 -4.95 -12.01
C SER A 83 -10.00 -5.40 -10.63
N ARG A 84 -8.67 -5.50 -10.47
CA ARG A 84 -8.03 -5.83 -9.19
C ARG A 84 -8.44 -4.91 -8.03
N GLY A 85 -8.70 -3.64 -8.34
CA GLY A 85 -9.17 -2.68 -7.34
C GLY A 85 -10.58 -2.96 -6.80
N LEU A 86 -11.42 -3.69 -7.55
CA LEU A 86 -12.70 -4.18 -7.05
C LEU A 86 -12.53 -5.37 -6.10
N ILE A 87 -11.50 -6.21 -6.31
CA ILE A 87 -11.14 -7.27 -5.38
C ILE A 87 -10.72 -6.69 -4.02
N VAL A 88 -9.96 -5.59 -4.02
CA VAL A 88 -9.62 -4.88 -2.77
C VAL A 88 -10.88 -4.50 -2.00
N LYS A 89 -11.85 -3.88 -2.67
CA LYS A 89 -13.12 -3.47 -2.05
C LYS A 89 -13.96 -4.66 -1.56
N GLU A 90 -13.98 -5.74 -2.32
CA GLU A 90 -14.67 -6.96 -1.95
C GLU A 90 -14.10 -7.55 -0.64
N LEU A 91 -12.78 -7.68 -0.55
CA LEU A 91 -12.11 -8.22 0.64
C LEU A 91 -12.17 -7.27 1.86
N LEU A 92 -12.19 -5.95 1.63
CA LEU A 92 -12.38 -4.98 2.72
C LEU A 92 -13.74 -5.12 3.40
N LYS A 93 -14.78 -5.57 2.66
CA LYS A 93 -16.15 -5.71 3.16
C LYS A 93 -16.44 -7.04 3.85
N THR A 94 -15.58 -8.04 3.72
CA THR A 94 -15.81 -9.36 4.31
C THR A 94 -15.73 -9.32 5.82
N ASN A 95 -16.64 -10.02 6.51
CA ASN A 95 -16.58 -10.15 7.97
C ASN A 95 -15.40 -11.02 8.41
N ASP A 96 -15.21 -12.16 7.74
CA ASP A 96 -14.05 -13.05 7.96
C ASP A 96 -13.16 -13.05 6.72
N LEU A 97 -11.88 -12.75 6.93
CA LEU A 97 -10.92 -12.62 5.83
C LEU A 97 -10.59 -13.98 5.19
N ASN A 98 -10.54 -15.05 5.98
CA ASN A 98 -10.27 -16.39 5.46
C ASN A 98 -11.42 -16.89 4.58
N GLU A 99 -12.66 -16.64 4.98
CA GLU A 99 -13.81 -16.88 4.12
C GLU A 99 -13.75 -16.02 2.85
N GLY A 100 -13.37 -14.74 2.98
CA GLY A 100 -13.16 -13.85 1.84
C GLY A 100 -12.15 -14.41 0.85
N PHE A 101 -11.02 -14.91 1.32
CA PHE A 101 -10.01 -15.53 0.46
C PHE A 101 -10.52 -16.78 -0.26
N GLN A 102 -11.38 -17.56 0.37
CA GLN A 102 -11.98 -18.74 -0.26
C GLN A 102 -13.01 -18.34 -1.31
N LYS A 103 -13.90 -17.40 -1.00
CA LYS A 103 -15.06 -17.03 -1.81
C LYS A 103 -14.72 -16.09 -2.97
N VAL A 104 -13.65 -15.28 -2.85
CA VAL A 104 -13.30 -14.33 -3.90
C VAL A 104 -13.02 -15.05 -5.23
N ASP A 105 -13.80 -14.66 -6.24
CA ASP A 105 -13.62 -15.18 -7.60
C ASP A 105 -12.49 -14.42 -8.30
N LEU A 106 -11.46 -15.14 -8.69
CA LEU A 106 -10.28 -14.64 -9.39
C LEU A 106 -10.13 -15.21 -10.80
N GLU A 107 -11.16 -15.90 -11.30
CA GLU A 107 -11.14 -16.40 -12.67
C GLU A 107 -10.98 -15.24 -13.66
N ASN A 108 -10.03 -15.35 -14.57
CA ASN A 108 -9.70 -14.33 -15.54
C ASN A 108 -9.46 -12.93 -14.92
N VAL A 109 -8.88 -12.89 -13.71
CA VAL A 109 -8.36 -11.67 -13.06
C VAL A 109 -6.85 -11.59 -13.28
N GLU A 110 -6.36 -10.39 -13.56
CA GLU A 110 -4.92 -10.15 -13.73
C GLU A 110 -4.15 -10.39 -12.42
N GLN A 111 -2.94 -10.93 -12.51
CA GLN A 111 -2.07 -11.21 -11.37
C GLN A 111 -1.85 -9.98 -10.49
N PHE A 112 -1.84 -10.19 -9.17
CA PHE A 112 -1.63 -9.12 -8.19
C PHE A 112 -1.08 -9.65 -6.86
N THR A 113 -0.56 -8.72 -6.07
CA THR A 113 -0.19 -8.94 -4.68
C THR A 113 -1.01 -8.00 -3.80
N LEU A 114 -1.55 -8.48 -2.69
CA LEU A 114 -2.12 -7.65 -1.63
C LEU A 114 -1.23 -7.72 -0.40
N THR A 115 -0.95 -6.56 0.16
CA THR A 115 -0.47 -6.43 1.53
C THR A 115 -1.67 -6.09 2.39
N ILE A 116 -1.96 -6.93 3.36
CA ILE A 116 -3.14 -6.83 4.21
C ILE A 116 -2.69 -6.69 5.65
N VAL A 117 -3.21 -5.71 6.35
CA VAL A 117 -3.09 -5.57 7.79
C VAL A 117 -4.49 -5.75 8.37
N ASP A 118 -4.68 -6.78 9.18
CA ASP A 118 -5.93 -7.06 9.86
C ASP A 118 -5.70 -6.98 11.38
N TRP A 119 -6.53 -6.21 12.08
CA TRP A 119 -6.43 -6.04 13.55
C TRP A 119 -7.79 -6.23 14.22
N HIS A 120 -8.66 -7.06 13.60
CA HIS A 120 -9.97 -7.36 14.16
C HIS A 120 -9.84 -8.13 15.48
N LYS A 121 -8.92 -9.07 15.55
CA LYS A 121 -8.58 -9.86 16.76
C LYS A 121 -7.18 -9.49 17.23
N GLU A 122 -6.18 -10.08 16.65
CA GLU A 122 -4.77 -9.76 16.82
C GLU A 122 -4.23 -9.08 15.57
N LEU A 123 -3.15 -8.32 15.71
CA LEU A 123 -2.53 -7.68 14.54
C LEU A 123 -1.87 -8.74 13.67
N GLU A 124 -2.38 -8.91 12.48
CA GLU A 124 -1.82 -9.79 11.46
C GLU A 124 -1.37 -8.97 10.23
N LEU A 125 -0.18 -9.28 9.75
CA LEU A 125 0.33 -8.82 8.45
C LEU A 125 0.31 -10.00 7.49
N ILE A 126 -0.41 -9.87 6.38
CA ILE A 126 -0.62 -10.96 5.43
C ILE A 126 -0.20 -10.50 4.04
N GLU A 127 0.57 -11.33 3.36
CA GLU A 127 0.83 -11.24 1.93
C GLU A 127 -0.08 -12.23 1.21
N PHE A 128 -0.96 -11.71 0.36
CA PHE A 128 -1.80 -12.51 -0.54
C PHE A 128 -1.35 -12.30 -1.97
N VAL A 129 -0.96 -13.37 -2.66
CA VAL A 129 -0.54 -13.32 -4.06
C VAL A 129 -1.48 -14.16 -4.93
N TRP A 130 -2.05 -13.53 -5.94
CA TRP A 130 -2.70 -14.20 -7.06
C TRP A 130 -1.72 -14.28 -8.22
N ASP A 131 -1.28 -15.47 -8.57
CA ASP A 131 -0.31 -15.71 -9.66
C ASP A 131 -0.96 -15.93 -11.03
N GLY A 132 -2.27 -15.76 -11.09
CA GLY A 132 -3.07 -16.04 -12.30
C GLY A 132 -3.67 -17.44 -12.35
N THR A 133 -3.31 -18.31 -11.39
CA THR A 133 -3.75 -19.70 -11.31
C THR A 133 -4.11 -20.10 -9.88
N LYS A 134 -3.30 -19.67 -8.90
CA LYS A 134 -3.42 -20.06 -7.49
C LYS A 134 -3.35 -18.85 -6.57
N LYS A 135 -4.07 -18.95 -5.46
CA LYS A 135 -3.99 -18.03 -4.33
C LYS A 135 -2.88 -18.52 -3.39
N HIS A 136 -1.91 -17.63 -3.11
CA HIS A 136 -0.85 -17.89 -2.14
C HIS A 136 -1.04 -16.93 -0.98
N ILE A 137 -1.17 -17.46 0.23
CA ILE A 137 -1.43 -16.68 1.44
C ILE A 137 -0.29 -16.95 2.41
N LYS A 138 0.34 -15.89 2.91
CA LYS A 138 1.47 -15.98 3.81
C LYS A 138 1.30 -14.98 4.95
N SER A 139 1.28 -15.46 6.20
CA SER A 139 1.47 -14.61 7.37
C SER A 139 2.91 -14.10 7.40
N MET A 140 3.05 -12.81 7.59
CA MET A 140 4.34 -12.13 7.65
C MET A 140 4.70 -11.83 9.10
N LEU A 141 6.00 -11.72 9.40
CA LEU A 141 6.46 -11.24 10.69
C LEU A 141 6.09 -9.77 10.87
N GLN A 142 5.91 -9.33 12.12
CA GLN A 142 5.66 -7.94 12.47
C GLN A 142 6.96 -7.11 12.49
N ASP A 143 7.69 -7.19 11.37
CA ASP A 143 8.92 -6.46 11.10
C ASP A 143 8.70 -5.42 9.99
N PRO A 144 9.56 -4.43 9.84
CA PRO A 144 9.48 -3.53 8.70
C PRO A 144 9.66 -4.24 7.37
N HIS A 145 8.74 -4.01 6.43
CA HIS A 145 8.75 -4.62 5.10
C HIS A 145 8.66 -3.59 3.99
N ILE A 146 9.21 -3.95 2.83
CA ILE A 146 9.03 -3.22 1.57
C ILE A 146 8.67 -4.18 0.44
N TRP A 147 7.62 -3.85 -0.30
CA TRP A 147 7.21 -4.53 -1.53
C TRP A 147 7.36 -3.60 -2.72
N SER A 148 7.72 -4.18 -3.86
CA SER A 148 7.77 -3.49 -5.15
C SER A 148 7.10 -4.33 -6.22
N SER A 149 6.29 -3.70 -7.06
CA SER A 149 5.52 -4.34 -8.12
C SER A 149 6.40 -5.16 -9.06
N SER A 150 6.00 -6.39 -9.34
CA SER A 150 6.72 -7.27 -10.27
C SER A 150 6.51 -6.92 -11.75
N THR A 151 5.49 -6.13 -12.07
CA THR A 151 5.25 -5.66 -13.45
C THR A 151 6.13 -4.47 -13.84
N LEU A 152 6.73 -3.78 -12.88
CA LEU A 152 7.52 -2.57 -13.13
C LEU A 152 8.99 -2.71 -12.77
N TYR A 153 9.33 -3.62 -11.86
CA TYR A 153 10.67 -3.75 -11.32
C TYR A 153 11.12 -5.20 -11.36
N ASP A 154 12.27 -5.41 -11.98
CA ASP A 154 12.96 -6.69 -11.95
C ASP A 154 13.59 -6.99 -10.59
N LYS A 155 14.24 -8.15 -10.47
CA LYS A 155 14.86 -8.61 -9.23
C LYS A 155 15.99 -7.67 -8.76
N SER A 156 16.70 -7.03 -9.69
CA SER A 156 17.83 -6.12 -9.38
C SER A 156 17.32 -4.82 -8.77
N VAL A 157 16.32 -4.19 -9.37
CA VAL A 157 15.71 -2.97 -8.84
C VAL A 157 14.98 -3.23 -7.52
N LYS A 158 14.28 -4.37 -7.39
CA LYS A 158 13.69 -4.76 -6.12
C LYS A 158 14.74 -4.92 -5.01
N LYS A 159 15.94 -5.44 -5.36
CA LYS A 159 17.04 -5.53 -4.40
C LYS A 159 17.53 -4.16 -3.99
N LEU A 160 17.80 -3.25 -4.93
CA LEU A 160 18.23 -1.88 -4.63
C LEU A 160 17.24 -1.17 -3.68
N ARG A 161 15.93 -1.29 -3.93
CA ARG A 161 14.90 -0.69 -3.07
C ARG A 161 14.89 -1.28 -1.67
N ARG A 162 15.13 -2.58 -1.51
CA ARG A 162 15.32 -3.21 -0.20
C ARG A 162 16.58 -2.69 0.50
N ASP A 163 17.67 -2.50 -0.24
CA ASP A 163 18.94 -1.98 0.32
C ASP A 163 18.76 -0.52 0.78
N TRP A 164 18.06 0.34 0.01
CA TRP A 164 17.70 1.71 0.43
C TRP A 164 16.80 1.73 1.66
N PHE A 165 15.81 0.84 1.70
CA PHE A 165 14.90 0.73 2.85
C PHE A 165 15.65 0.25 4.10
N SER A 166 16.54 -0.72 3.97
CA SER A 166 17.39 -1.20 5.07
C SER A 166 18.33 -0.11 5.60
N LYS A 167 18.86 0.73 4.70
CA LYS A 167 19.65 1.89 5.10
C LYS A 167 18.79 2.90 5.86
N TRP A 168 17.64 3.25 5.30
CA TRP A 168 16.68 4.15 5.94
C TRP A 168 16.28 3.67 7.35
N GLN A 169 16.03 2.38 7.52
CA GLN A 169 15.72 1.79 8.84
C GLN A 169 16.86 2.04 9.84
N LYS A 170 18.13 1.75 9.47
CA LYS A 170 19.28 1.95 10.32
C LYS A 170 19.42 3.42 10.73
N ASP A 171 19.30 4.33 9.79
CA ASP A 171 19.43 5.76 10.04
C ASP A 171 18.34 6.27 11.00
N ASN A 172 17.11 5.76 10.89
CA ASN A 172 15.99 6.15 11.76
C ASN A 172 16.02 5.49 13.15
N VAL A 173 16.54 4.27 13.28
CA VAL A 173 16.78 3.64 14.60
C VAL A 173 17.82 4.42 15.40
N ILE A 174 18.90 4.88 14.76
CA ILE A 174 19.94 5.69 15.42
C ILE A 174 19.35 7.02 15.92
N LEU A 175 18.49 7.66 15.12
CA LEU A 175 17.82 8.91 15.52
C LEU A 175 16.88 8.70 16.73
N SER A 176 16.17 7.58 16.80
CA SER A 176 15.26 7.26 17.92
C SER A 176 16.00 6.96 19.23
N LEU A 177 17.22 6.41 19.15
CA LEU A 177 18.06 6.13 20.32
C LEU A 177 18.77 7.38 20.86
N SER A 178 18.98 8.39 20.02
CA SER A 178 19.68 9.64 20.38
C SER A 178 18.78 10.72 20.97
N THR A 179 17.44 10.54 20.96
CA THR A 179 16.47 11.55 21.41
C THR A 179 15.74 11.09 22.68
N PRO A 180 15.93 11.71 23.85
CA PRO A 180 15.35 11.27 25.13
C PRO A 180 13.87 11.66 25.37
N LEU A 181 13.09 12.01 24.38
CA LEU A 181 11.71 12.45 24.53
C LEU A 181 10.69 11.54 23.82
N LYS A 182 9.94 10.82 24.64
CA LYS A 182 8.93 9.80 24.28
C LYS A 182 7.70 10.28 23.46
N THR A 183 7.55 11.55 23.13
CA THR A 183 6.35 12.07 22.44
C THR A 183 6.61 12.53 21.00
N SER A 184 7.86 12.71 20.58
CA SER A 184 8.20 13.18 19.23
C SER A 184 8.53 12.06 18.23
N SER A 185 8.61 10.80 18.68
CA SER A 185 9.11 9.70 17.85
C SER A 185 8.12 9.20 16.79
N VAL A 186 6.83 9.33 17.01
CA VAL A 186 5.81 8.70 16.15
C VAL A 186 5.36 9.62 15.00
N GLU A 187 5.18 10.91 15.23
CA GLU A 187 5.00 11.90 14.14
C GLU A 187 6.26 11.95 13.25
N GLY A 188 7.44 11.86 13.87
CA GLY A 188 8.70 11.69 13.18
C GLY A 188 8.73 10.48 12.25
N SER A 189 8.16 9.35 12.66
CA SER A 189 8.16 8.11 11.88
C SER A 189 7.32 8.20 10.60
N GLN A 190 6.12 8.80 10.65
CA GLN A 190 5.30 8.98 9.44
C GLN A 190 5.94 9.97 8.48
N LYS A 191 6.43 11.09 8.97
CA LYS A 191 7.17 12.07 8.17
C LYS A 191 8.41 11.44 7.53
N SER A 192 9.18 10.68 8.31
CA SER A 192 10.39 10.02 7.82
C SER A 192 10.11 8.99 6.73
N ILE A 193 9.03 8.17 6.85
CA ILE A 193 8.69 7.22 5.79
C ILE A 193 8.10 7.90 4.54
N LEU A 194 7.41 9.03 4.69
CA LEU A 194 7.01 9.85 3.56
C LEU A 194 8.23 10.43 2.85
N ASP A 195 9.24 10.91 3.59
CA ASP A 195 10.51 11.37 3.03
C ASP A 195 11.23 10.24 2.26
N PHE A 196 11.19 9.00 2.76
CA PHE A 196 11.68 7.83 2.02
C PHE A 196 10.94 7.66 0.69
N HIS A 197 9.62 7.72 0.69
CA HIS A 197 8.82 7.58 -0.54
C HIS A 197 9.06 8.71 -1.54
N HIS A 198 9.43 9.90 -1.08
CA HIS A 198 9.78 11.05 -1.92
C HIS A 198 11.19 11.00 -2.46
N ASN A 199 12.17 10.57 -1.65
CA ASN A 199 13.57 10.88 -1.90
C ASN A 199 14.50 9.66 -2.02
N ALA A 200 14.01 8.44 -1.66
CA ALA A 200 14.88 7.27 -1.72
C ALA A 200 15.17 6.87 -3.16
N GLY A 201 16.47 6.76 -3.44
CA GLY A 201 16.97 6.44 -4.76
C GLY A 201 18.45 6.77 -4.92
N MET A 202 18.87 6.88 -6.15
CA MET A 202 20.23 7.24 -6.56
C MET A 202 20.29 8.37 -7.60
N GLY A 203 19.15 9.06 -7.81
CA GLY A 203 19.01 10.11 -8.83
C GLY A 203 18.62 9.57 -10.21
N ASP A 204 18.23 8.31 -10.29
CA ASP A 204 17.69 7.71 -11.51
C ASP A 204 16.17 7.58 -11.41
N ALA A 205 15.46 8.53 -12.00
CA ALA A 205 14.00 8.58 -11.96
C ALA A 205 13.30 7.32 -12.53
N PHE A 206 13.99 6.47 -13.28
CA PHE A 206 13.43 5.21 -13.78
C PHE A 206 13.30 4.13 -12.73
N ILE A 207 14.14 4.19 -11.68
CA ILE A 207 14.22 3.14 -10.64
C ILE A 207 14.03 3.68 -9.23
N ASP A 208 14.18 4.99 -9.00
CA ASP A 208 13.97 5.64 -7.70
C ASP A 208 12.55 5.36 -7.18
N VAL A 209 12.32 5.51 -5.88
CA VAL A 209 11.00 5.26 -5.27
C VAL A 209 9.97 6.24 -5.80
N MET A 210 10.33 7.53 -5.91
CA MET A 210 9.55 8.52 -6.66
C MET A 210 9.88 8.39 -8.16
N MET A 211 9.18 7.49 -8.84
CA MET A 211 9.48 7.10 -10.22
C MET A 211 8.90 8.09 -11.23
N ASN A 212 9.67 8.37 -12.30
CA ASN A 212 9.19 9.08 -13.49
C ASN A 212 9.87 8.51 -14.76
N ARG A 213 9.06 7.89 -15.62
CA ARG A 213 9.51 7.30 -16.89
C ARG A 213 8.97 8.05 -18.12
N GLY A 214 8.64 9.33 -17.96
CA GLY A 214 8.11 10.18 -19.04
C GLY A 214 6.63 9.97 -19.32
N LEU A 215 6.19 8.75 -19.67
CA LEU A 215 4.78 8.43 -19.94
C LEU A 215 4.01 7.91 -18.71
N GLY A 216 4.70 7.67 -17.62
CA GLY A 216 4.12 7.17 -16.38
C GLY A 216 5.09 7.34 -15.22
N GLY A 217 4.55 7.37 -14.02
CA GLY A 217 5.33 7.57 -12.80
C GLY A 217 4.46 7.58 -11.55
N THR A 218 5.06 7.99 -10.44
CA THR A 218 4.37 8.15 -9.17
C THR A 218 3.41 9.32 -9.25
N VAL A 219 2.13 9.06 -9.10
CA VAL A 219 1.06 10.07 -9.18
C VAL A 219 0.48 10.44 -7.83
N SER A 220 0.57 9.56 -6.85
CA SER A 220 0.11 9.83 -5.48
C SER A 220 0.87 9.00 -4.46
N ILE A 221 0.91 9.50 -3.22
CA ILE A 221 1.37 8.78 -2.04
C ILE A 221 0.22 8.72 -1.05
N THR A 222 -0.05 7.54 -0.52
CA THR A 222 -1.06 7.32 0.53
C THR A 222 -0.37 6.67 1.72
N SER A 223 -0.53 7.23 2.91
CA SER A 223 0.03 6.68 4.14
C SER A 223 -1.07 6.53 5.19
N ILE A 224 -1.24 5.31 5.67
CA ILE A 224 -2.20 4.98 6.73
C ILE A 224 -1.42 4.74 8.01
N LYS A 225 -1.78 5.49 9.04
CA LYS A 225 -1.19 5.38 10.37
C LYS A 225 -2.26 4.97 11.36
N LYS A 226 -2.00 3.88 12.05
CA LYS A 226 -2.71 3.49 13.27
C LYS A 226 -1.81 3.75 14.46
N GLU A 227 -2.30 4.52 15.42
CA GLU A 227 -1.60 4.81 16.67
C GLU A 227 -2.61 4.86 17.81
N ASN A 228 -2.43 4.00 18.81
CA ASN A 228 -3.40 3.77 19.87
C ASN A 228 -4.77 3.38 19.25
N ASN A 229 -5.81 4.17 19.51
CA ASN A 229 -7.13 3.97 18.92
C ASN A 229 -7.43 4.94 17.77
N GLN A 230 -6.43 5.69 17.33
CA GLN A 230 -6.59 6.64 16.23
C GLN A 230 -6.09 6.00 14.92
N LEU A 231 -6.87 6.17 13.86
CA LEU A 231 -6.55 5.73 12.53
C LEU A 231 -6.68 6.90 11.58
N SER A 232 -5.64 7.18 10.81
CA SER A 232 -5.65 8.28 9.85
C SER A 232 -5.13 7.85 8.49
N MET A 233 -5.66 8.46 7.44
CA MET A 233 -5.19 8.31 6.07
C MET A 233 -4.69 9.67 5.57
N TYR A 234 -3.38 9.76 5.34
CA TYR A 234 -2.74 10.82 4.58
C TYR A 234 -2.78 10.48 3.09
N TYR A 235 -3.10 11.45 2.27
CA TYR A 235 -3.07 11.35 0.81
C TYR A 235 -2.40 12.58 0.21
N GLU A 236 -1.54 12.36 -0.77
CA GLU A 236 -0.89 13.41 -1.56
C GLU A 236 -1.04 13.09 -3.06
N ASP A 237 -1.60 14.02 -3.82
CA ASP A 237 -1.49 14.03 -5.28
C ASP A 237 -0.16 14.70 -5.65
N VAL A 238 0.74 13.95 -6.31
CA VAL A 238 2.09 14.42 -6.63
C VAL A 238 2.09 15.54 -7.68
N PHE A 239 1.07 15.60 -8.53
CA PHE A 239 0.96 16.61 -9.59
C PHE A 239 0.38 17.93 -9.08
N THR A 240 -0.77 17.87 -8.41
CA THR A 240 -1.44 19.07 -7.89
C THR A 240 -0.79 19.59 -6.62
N LYS A 241 0.01 18.75 -5.96
CA LYS A 241 0.59 19.00 -4.63
C LYS A 241 -0.48 19.12 -3.52
N GLU A 242 -1.73 18.76 -3.84
CA GLU A 242 -2.79 18.72 -2.85
C GLU A 242 -2.58 17.59 -1.86
N LYS A 243 -2.83 17.90 -0.60
CA LYS A 243 -2.68 16.96 0.51
C LYS A 243 -3.96 16.94 1.31
N SER A 244 -4.33 15.77 1.79
CA SER A 244 -5.46 15.61 2.71
C SER A 244 -5.13 14.61 3.80
N VAL A 245 -5.72 14.81 4.98
CA VAL A 245 -5.66 13.87 6.10
C VAL A 245 -7.10 13.60 6.54
N ILE A 246 -7.48 12.33 6.58
CA ILE A 246 -8.79 11.89 7.03
C ILE A 246 -8.60 11.11 8.32
N GLN A 247 -9.31 11.51 9.37
CA GLN A 247 -9.43 10.71 10.59
C GLN A 247 -10.53 9.66 10.36
N ILE A 248 -10.21 8.41 10.65
CA ILE A 248 -11.10 7.26 10.47
C ILE A 248 -11.49 6.80 11.87
N SER A 249 -12.77 6.74 12.16
CA SER A 249 -13.31 6.39 13.47
C SER A 249 -13.24 4.89 13.76
#